data_1e5022f385f936419645ca57793f7c2d
#
_entry.id   1e5022f385f936419645ca57793f7c2d
#
_cell.length_a   1.000
_cell.length_b   1.000
_cell.length_c   1.000
_cell.angle_alpha   90.00
_cell.angle_beta   90.00
_cell.angle_gamma   90.00
#
_symmetry.space_group_name_H-M   'P 1'
#
loop_
_entity.id
_entity.type
_entity.pdbx_description
1 polymer ?
#
loop_
_entity_poly.entity_id
_entity_poly.type
_entity_poly.pdbx_seq_one_letter_code
_entity_poly.pdbx_strand_id
1 'polypeptide(L)'
;VTVFVLAIAIAASAQQVYLCPMHPAVRGREGELCPICHMALVPAGTNDYRPYELAVEISPRAVRAQRAAQVRFLVRDPRTHQPVRSFEVVHERVFHVFLVSRDLEYFAHLHPTLRRSGELDLDVTVPKEGAYQLIADFVPTGGAPQLVQKSFATAGYAARLGEVPDLAADRADKTVLGVRVNLTAPDAVAGREQLITFELRDAATDAPIEDLEPFLGATGHLLLASADLEDVAHSHPVAAISAHAGPTVVFQARLSRVGMYRMWAQFQRRGEVLTAAFTVPVRER
;
A
#
# COMPACT_ATOMS: atom_id res chain seq x y z
N VAL A 1 57.49 -22.76 -37.83
CA VAL A 1 56.88 -22.88 -36.48
C VAL A 1 55.85 -21.81 -36.36
N THR A 2 54.54 -22.21 -36.47
CA THR A 2 53.40 -21.29 -36.40
C THR A 2 52.86 -21.35 -34.97
N VAL A 3 52.98 -20.25 -34.26
CA VAL A 3 52.44 -20.13 -32.87
C VAL A 3 50.97 -19.72 -32.96
N PHE A 4 50.06 -20.61 -32.55
CA PHE A 4 48.66 -20.28 -32.34
C PHE A 4 48.49 -19.63 -30.96
N VAL A 5 48.12 -18.35 -30.94
CA VAL A 5 47.71 -17.67 -29.71
C VAL A 5 46.22 -17.93 -29.51
N LEU A 6 45.86 -18.71 -28.47
CA LEU A 6 44.49 -18.97 -28.06
C LEU A 6 44.01 -17.79 -27.21
N ALA A 7 43.15 -16.95 -27.76
CA ALA A 7 42.50 -15.87 -27.01
C ALA A 7 41.33 -16.48 -26.18
N ILE A 8 41.50 -16.54 -24.85
CA ILE A 8 40.42 -16.91 -23.94
C ILE A 8 39.57 -15.65 -23.69
N ALA A 9 38.39 -15.62 -24.30
CA ALA A 9 37.37 -14.60 -24.00
C ALA A 9 36.74 -14.92 -22.61
N ILE A 10 37.10 -14.15 -21.60
CA ILE A 10 36.43 -14.20 -20.30
C ILE A 10 35.10 -13.45 -20.48
N ALA A 11 34.00 -14.20 -20.62
CA ALA A 11 32.68 -13.64 -20.55
C ALA A 11 32.42 -13.18 -19.09
N ALA A 12 32.47 -11.88 -18.84
CA ALA A 12 32.00 -11.32 -17.57
C ALA A 12 30.49 -11.51 -17.52
N SER A 13 30.03 -12.47 -16.73
CA SER A 13 28.59 -12.57 -16.41
C SER A 13 28.19 -11.31 -15.65
N ALA A 14 27.32 -10.49 -16.24
CA ALA A 14 26.72 -9.38 -15.54
C ALA A 14 25.97 -9.94 -14.31
N GLN A 15 26.46 -9.62 -13.13
CA GLN A 15 25.82 -10.08 -11.89
C GLN A 15 24.43 -9.45 -11.79
N GLN A 16 23.39 -10.28 -11.67
CA GLN A 16 22.02 -9.82 -11.48
C GLN A 16 21.96 -8.98 -10.19
N VAL A 17 21.53 -7.73 -10.30
CA VAL A 17 21.29 -6.85 -9.15
C VAL A 17 19.88 -7.03 -8.68
N TYR A 18 19.70 -7.08 -7.36
CA TYR A 18 18.40 -7.14 -6.70
C TYR A 18 18.13 -5.82 -5.98
N LEU A 19 16.88 -5.40 -5.90
CA LEU A 19 16.47 -4.18 -5.20
C LEU A 19 15.22 -4.42 -4.33
N CYS A 20 15.04 -3.59 -3.34
CA CYS A 20 13.81 -3.60 -2.55
C CYS A 20 12.67 -2.96 -3.35
N PRO A 21 11.52 -3.64 -3.51
CA PRO A 21 10.35 -3.07 -4.20
C PRO A 21 9.88 -1.73 -3.60
N MET A 22 9.92 -1.61 -2.27
CA MET A 22 9.49 -0.42 -1.55
C MET A 22 10.60 0.62 -1.35
N HIS A 23 11.88 0.20 -1.39
CA HIS A 23 13.05 1.05 -1.21
C HIS A 23 14.03 0.85 -2.38
N PRO A 24 13.74 1.35 -3.58
CA PRO A 24 14.51 1.06 -4.80
C PRO A 24 16.00 1.46 -4.73
N ALA A 25 16.35 2.33 -3.80
CA ALA A 25 17.74 2.69 -3.51
C ALA A 25 18.50 1.56 -2.79
N VAL A 26 17.81 0.67 -2.08
CA VAL A 26 18.40 -0.51 -1.44
C VAL A 26 18.62 -1.57 -2.50
N ARG A 27 19.88 -1.92 -2.71
CA ARG A 27 20.34 -2.93 -3.69
C ARG A 27 21.15 -4.01 -2.98
N GLY A 28 21.11 -5.21 -3.52
CA GLY A 28 21.84 -6.35 -2.97
C GLY A 28 21.84 -7.55 -3.90
N ARG A 29 21.81 -8.76 -3.36
CA ARG A 29 21.85 -10.04 -4.03
C ARG A 29 20.57 -10.83 -3.81
N GLU A 30 20.41 -11.92 -4.55
CA GLU A 30 19.34 -12.88 -4.35
C GLU A 30 19.32 -13.41 -2.91
N GLY A 31 18.13 -13.46 -2.30
CA GLY A 31 17.93 -13.94 -0.93
C GLY A 31 18.26 -12.93 0.17
N GLU A 32 18.84 -11.77 -0.13
CA GLU A 32 19.03 -10.71 0.85
C GLU A 32 17.72 -9.99 1.15
N LEU A 33 17.61 -9.49 2.37
CA LEU A 33 16.47 -8.72 2.84
C LEU A 33 16.80 -7.23 2.85
N CYS A 34 15.80 -6.40 2.62
CA CYS A 34 15.92 -4.96 2.77
C CYS A 34 16.19 -4.61 4.25
N PRO A 35 17.27 -3.88 4.58
CA PRO A 35 17.58 -3.52 5.97
C PRO A 35 16.55 -2.54 6.57
N ILE A 36 15.70 -1.91 5.75
CA ILE A 36 14.69 -0.95 6.20
C ILE A 36 13.37 -1.65 6.52
N CYS A 37 12.85 -2.50 5.62
CA CYS A 37 11.54 -3.13 5.77
C CYS A 37 11.57 -4.66 5.83
N HIS A 38 12.76 -5.27 5.79
CA HIS A 38 12.99 -6.72 5.81
C HIS A 38 12.31 -7.53 4.69
N MET A 39 11.82 -6.88 3.65
CA MET A 39 11.31 -7.57 2.46
C MET A 39 12.46 -8.17 1.65
N ALA A 40 12.19 -9.32 1.00
CA ALA A 40 13.12 -9.90 0.06
C ALA A 40 13.43 -8.93 -1.09
N LEU A 41 14.71 -8.84 -1.46
CA LEU A 41 15.09 -8.08 -2.64
C LEU A 41 14.69 -8.86 -3.90
N VAL A 42 14.15 -8.13 -4.89
CA VAL A 42 13.72 -8.68 -6.18
C VAL A 42 14.70 -8.30 -7.30
N PRO A 43 14.80 -9.08 -8.39
CA PRO A 43 15.72 -8.79 -9.47
C PRO A 43 15.53 -7.39 -10.06
N ALA A 44 16.63 -6.62 -10.15
CA ALA A 44 16.65 -5.34 -10.84
C ALA A 44 16.89 -5.56 -12.34
N GLY A 45 16.22 -4.78 -13.20
CA GLY A 45 16.53 -4.75 -14.64
C GLY A 45 15.73 -5.70 -15.52
N THR A 46 14.91 -6.58 -14.96
CA THR A 46 13.79 -7.20 -15.67
C THR A 46 12.51 -6.37 -15.52
N ASN A 47 12.64 -5.17 -14.95
CA ASN A 47 11.54 -4.27 -14.69
C ASN A 47 10.85 -3.92 -15.99
N ASP A 48 9.84 -4.68 -16.31
CA ASP A 48 8.85 -4.27 -17.27
C ASP A 48 8.00 -3.21 -16.57
N TYR A 49 8.25 -1.94 -16.87
CA TYR A 49 7.48 -0.81 -16.34
C TYR A 49 6.10 -0.70 -16.99
N ARG A 50 5.74 -1.62 -17.89
CA ARG A 50 4.39 -1.65 -18.44
C ARG A 50 3.41 -1.98 -17.33
N PRO A 51 2.28 -1.26 -17.25
CA PRO A 51 1.26 -1.57 -16.28
C PRO A 51 0.67 -2.96 -16.55
N TYR A 52 0.54 -3.76 -15.50
CA TYR A 52 -0.18 -5.01 -15.55
C TYR A 52 -1.68 -4.73 -15.66
N GLU A 53 -2.37 -5.52 -16.48
CA GLU A 53 -3.83 -5.43 -16.58
C GLU A 53 -4.45 -6.09 -15.34
N LEU A 54 -5.29 -5.34 -14.62
CA LEU A 54 -6.09 -5.86 -13.52
C LEU A 54 -7.56 -5.90 -13.93
N ALA A 55 -8.08 -7.10 -14.16
CA ALA A 55 -9.51 -7.33 -14.30
C ALA A 55 -10.15 -7.53 -12.93
N VAL A 56 -11.35 -6.96 -12.74
CA VAL A 56 -12.12 -7.09 -11.50
C VAL A 56 -13.54 -7.49 -11.85
N GLU A 57 -13.99 -8.60 -11.26
CA GLU A 57 -15.37 -9.07 -11.33
C GLU A 57 -15.99 -9.01 -9.94
N ILE A 58 -17.23 -8.53 -9.84
CA ILE A 58 -17.96 -8.44 -8.58
C ILE A 58 -19.28 -9.20 -8.71
N SER A 59 -19.52 -10.09 -7.76
CA SER A 59 -20.75 -10.90 -7.70
C SER A 59 -21.44 -10.76 -6.35
N PRO A 60 -22.73 -10.39 -6.30
CA PRO A 60 -23.57 -10.01 -7.44
C PRO A 60 -23.12 -8.68 -8.05
N ARG A 61 -23.33 -8.47 -9.35
CA ARG A 61 -23.02 -7.20 -10.02
C ARG A 61 -23.73 -5.99 -9.38
N ALA A 62 -24.93 -6.20 -8.88
CA ALA A 62 -25.71 -5.23 -8.14
C ALA A 62 -25.31 -5.30 -6.65
N VAL A 63 -24.14 -4.78 -6.30
CA VAL A 63 -23.66 -4.71 -4.93
C VAL A 63 -24.64 -3.89 -4.08
N ARG A 64 -25.00 -4.40 -2.90
CA ARG A 64 -25.89 -3.69 -1.97
C ARG A 64 -25.18 -3.44 -0.65
N ALA A 65 -25.42 -2.30 -0.04
CA ALA A 65 -24.92 -2.00 1.29
C ALA A 65 -25.35 -3.07 2.32
N GLN A 66 -24.45 -3.40 3.25
CA GLN A 66 -24.64 -4.39 4.30
C GLN A 66 -24.95 -5.82 3.80
N ARG A 67 -24.60 -6.11 2.55
CA ARG A 67 -24.71 -7.44 1.96
C ARG A 67 -23.35 -7.88 1.45
N ALA A 68 -23.04 -9.14 1.69
CA ALA A 68 -21.81 -9.74 1.19
C ALA A 68 -21.79 -9.74 -0.35
N ALA A 69 -20.63 -9.39 -0.90
CA ALA A 69 -20.31 -9.52 -2.31
C ALA A 69 -18.91 -10.13 -2.44
N GLN A 70 -18.70 -10.94 -3.46
CA GLN A 70 -17.39 -11.49 -3.77
C GLN A 70 -16.75 -10.61 -4.86
N VAL A 71 -15.52 -10.21 -4.62
CA VAL A 71 -14.66 -9.53 -5.60
C VAL A 71 -13.61 -10.53 -6.06
N ARG A 72 -13.48 -10.69 -7.36
CA ARG A 72 -12.46 -11.53 -7.97
C ARG A 72 -11.53 -10.65 -8.80
N PHE A 73 -10.25 -10.75 -8.53
CA PHE A 73 -9.20 -10.09 -9.29
C PHE A 73 -8.47 -11.08 -10.18
N LEU A 74 -8.06 -10.64 -11.36
CA LEU A 74 -7.20 -11.39 -12.26
C LEU A 74 -6.17 -10.43 -12.84
N VAL A 75 -4.91 -10.67 -12.53
CA VAL A 75 -3.77 -9.93 -13.08
C VAL A 75 -3.28 -10.63 -14.35
N ARG A 76 -3.04 -9.86 -15.43
CA ARG A 76 -2.48 -10.37 -16.66
C ARG A 76 -1.12 -9.74 -16.94
N ASP A 77 -0.19 -10.55 -17.37
CA ASP A 77 1.13 -10.12 -17.83
C ASP A 77 0.99 -9.23 -19.08
N PRO A 78 1.62 -8.06 -19.13
CA PRO A 78 1.45 -7.11 -20.23
C PRO A 78 2.06 -7.56 -21.56
N ARG A 79 2.91 -8.60 -21.58
CA ARG A 79 3.54 -9.13 -22.79
C ARG A 79 2.79 -10.34 -23.33
N THR A 80 2.40 -11.24 -22.43
CA THR A 80 1.85 -12.54 -22.82
C THR A 80 0.33 -12.57 -22.74
N HIS A 81 -0.28 -11.61 -22.04
CA HIS A 81 -1.71 -11.55 -21.67
C HIS A 81 -2.19 -12.76 -20.87
N GLN A 82 -1.24 -13.59 -20.40
CA GLN A 82 -1.57 -14.75 -19.56
C GLN A 82 -1.81 -14.34 -18.11
N PRO A 83 -2.62 -15.09 -17.37
CA PRO A 83 -2.80 -14.88 -15.94
C PRO A 83 -1.47 -14.99 -15.18
N VAL A 84 -1.20 -13.99 -14.34
CA VAL A 84 -0.11 -14.04 -13.37
C VAL A 84 -0.52 -14.97 -12.23
N ARG A 85 0.35 -15.95 -11.90
CA ARG A 85 0.09 -16.95 -10.88
C ARG A 85 1.03 -16.87 -9.69
N SER A 86 2.06 -16.02 -9.79
CA SER A 86 3.09 -15.87 -8.77
C SER A 86 3.32 -14.39 -8.50
N PHE A 87 3.34 -14.05 -7.21
CA PHE A 87 3.56 -12.69 -6.72
C PHE A 87 4.61 -12.74 -5.61
N GLU A 88 5.35 -11.68 -5.45
CA GLU A 88 6.25 -11.50 -4.31
C GLU A 88 5.44 -11.30 -3.03
N VAL A 89 5.94 -11.86 -1.94
CA VAL A 89 5.35 -11.61 -0.62
C VAL A 89 5.86 -10.26 -0.11
N VAL A 90 4.94 -9.33 0.03
CA VAL A 90 5.19 -7.99 0.57
C VAL A 90 4.39 -7.86 1.85
N HIS A 91 5.04 -7.57 2.97
CA HIS A 91 4.35 -7.46 4.26
C HIS A 91 3.40 -8.63 4.55
N GLU A 92 3.97 -9.84 4.52
CA GLU A 92 3.28 -11.12 4.78
C GLU A 92 2.13 -11.48 3.83
N ARG A 93 1.89 -10.69 2.79
CA ARG A 93 0.81 -10.90 1.83
C ARG A 93 1.32 -10.79 0.40
N VAL A 94 0.71 -11.54 -0.49
CA VAL A 94 1.01 -11.49 -1.92
C VAL A 94 0.23 -10.38 -2.64
N PHE A 95 -0.84 -9.86 -1.99
CA PHE A 95 -1.73 -8.88 -2.60
C PHE A 95 -2.47 -8.10 -1.51
N HIS A 96 -2.40 -6.79 -1.55
CA HIS A 96 -3.11 -5.88 -0.67
C HIS A 96 -4.24 -5.21 -1.44
N VAL A 97 -5.38 -5.03 -0.79
CA VAL A 97 -6.52 -4.27 -1.33
C VAL A 97 -6.99 -3.29 -0.28
N PHE A 98 -6.98 -2.02 -0.62
CA PHE A 98 -7.67 -1.01 0.17
C PHE A 98 -9.02 -0.73 -0.47
N LEU A 99 -10.07 -0.86 0.31
CA LEU A 99 -11.43 -0.52 -0.08
C LEU A 99 -11.81 0.80 0.59
N VAL A 100 -11.97 1.84 -0.22
CA VAL A 100 -12.21 3.21 0.26
C VAL A 100 -13.52 3.72 -0.34
N SER A 101 -14.39 4.33 0.47
CA SER A 101 -15.57 5.02 -0.07
C SER A 101 -15.21 6.35 -0.71
N ARG A 102 -15.96 6.78 -1.71
CA ARG A 102 -15.71 8.02 -2.45
C ARG A 102 -15.73 9.27 -1.57
N ASP A 103 -16.49 9.26 -0.48
CA ASP A 103 -16.52 10.31 0.53
C ASP A 103 -15.36 10.25 1.54
N LEU A 104 -14.47 9.25 1.43
CA LEU A 104 -13.31 9.04 2.28
C LEU A 104 -13.64 8.76 3.76
N GLU A 105 -14.87 8.37 4.06
CA GLU A 105 -15.30 8.03 5.43
C GLU A 105 -15.04 6.55 5.77
N TYR A 106 -15.17 5.66 4.77
CA TYR A 106 -14.93 4.23 4.95
C TYR A 106 -13.59 3.81 4.37
N PHE A 107 -12.88 3.01 5.15
CA PHE A 107 -11.60 2.41 4.79
C PHE A 107 -11.54 0.98 5.31
N ALA A 108 -11.05 0.07 4.49
CA ALA A 108 -10.68 -1.27 4.90
C ALA A 108 -9.41 -1.72 4.19
N HIS A 109 -8.49 -2.37 4.92
CA HIS A 109 -7.28 -2.99 4.40
C HIS A 109 -7.49 -4.50 4.37
N LEU A 110 -7.53 -5.07 3.18
CA LEU A 110 -8.03 -6.42 2.91
C LEU A 110 -7.00 -7.22 2.09
N HIS A 111 -7.06 -8.54 2.20
CA HIS A 111 -6.12 -9.44 1.53
C HIS A 111 -6.88 -10.57 0.85
N PRO A 112 -6.93 -10.60 -0.49
CA PRO A 112 -7.59 -11.66 -1.23
C PRO A 112 -6.79 -12.97 -1.15
N THR A 113 -7.49 -14.09 -1.34
CA THR A 113 -6.90 -15.42 -1.38
C THR A 113 -6.52 -15.77 -2.81
N LEU A 114 -5.23 -16.03 -3.05
CA LEU A 114 -4.72 -16.47 -4.35
C LEU A 114 -5.11 -17.92 -4.62
N ARG A 115 -5.74 -18.18 -5.76
CA ARG A 115 -6.09 -19.48 -6.29
C ARG A 115 -4.99 -20.01 -7.22
N ARG A 116 -4.95 -21.33 -7.41
CA ARG A 116 -4.01 -21.98 -8.37
C ARG A 116 -4.18 -21.50 -9.82
N SER A 117 -5.36 -21.01 -10.18
CA SER A 117 -5.66 -20.42 -11.49
C SER A 117 -4.98 -19.07 -11.71
N GLY A 118 -4.54 -18.39 -10.64
CA GLY A 118 -4.05 -17.00 -10.65
C GLY A 118 -5.14 -15.98 -10.29
N GLU A 119 -6.38 -16.43 -10.09
CA GLU A 119 -7.45 -15.58 -9.57
C GLU A 119 -7.24 -15.31 -8.08
N LEU A 120 -7.65 -14.11 -7.63
CA LEU A 120 -7.62 -13.74 -6.22
C LEU A 120 -9.04 -13.39 -5.78
N ASP A 121 -9.56 -14.14 -4.83
CA ASP A 121 -10.92 -13.97 -4.30
C ASP A 121 -10.92 -13.18 -2.99
N LEU A 122 -11.86 -12.26 -2.87
CA LEU A 122 -12.05 -11.41 -1.69
C LEU A 122 -13.55 -11.23 -1.42
N ASP A 123 -13.97 -11.55 -0.20
CA ASP A 123 -15.33 -11.23 0.25
C ASP A 123 -15.35 -9.83 0.87
N VAL A 124 -16.32 -9.01 0.45
CA VAL A 124 -16.49 -7.64 0.93
C VAL A 124 -17.92 -7.38 1.36
N THR A 125 -18.06 -6.50 2.35
CA THR A 125 -19.36 -5.93 2.75
C THR A 125 -19.16 -4.43 2.93
N VAL A 126 -19.84 -3.63 2.12
CA VAL A 126 -19.78 -2.18 2.23
C VAL A 126 -20.85 -1.67 3.20
N PRO A 127 -20.53 -0.68 4.07
CA PRO A 127 -21.45 -0.28 5.16
C PRO A 127 -22.65 0.53 4.70
N LYS A 128 -22.52 1.31 3.62
CA LYS A 128 -23.56 2.22 3.11
C LYS A 128 -23.65 2.22 1.60
N GLU A 129 -24.71 2.76 1.05
CA GLU A 129 -24.80 3.05 -0.37
C GLU A 129 -23.77 4.10 -0.76
N GLY A 130 -23.13 3.91 -1.91
CA GLY A 130 -22.07 4.82 -2.34
C GLY A 130 -21.25 4.28 -3.50
N ALA A 131 -20.31 5.10 -3.96
CA ALA A 131 -19.22 4.70 -4.82
C ALA A 131 -18.00 4.33 -3.96
N TYR A 132 -17.27 3.32 -4.41
CA TYR A 132 -16.11 2.76 -3.72
C TYR A 132 -14.95 2.59 -4.69
N GLN A 133 -13.75 2.76 -4.16
CA GLN A 133 -12.49 2.52 -4.85
C GLN A 133 -11.81 1.28 -4.26
N LEU A 134 -11.46 0.34 -5.12
CA LEU A 134 -10.54 -0.76 -4.85
C LEU A 134 -9.15 -0.30 -5.29
N ILE A 135 -8.22 -0.26 -4.37
CA ILE A 135 -6.82 0.09 -4.60
C ILE A 135 -6.02 -1.16 -4.36
N ALA A 136 -5.53 -1.78 -5.42
CA ALA A 136 -4.77 -3.02 -5.38
C ALA A 136 -3.27 -2.72 -5.43
N ASP A 137 -2.53 -3.20 -4.44
CA ASP A 137 -1.08 -3.07 -4.32
C ASP A 137 -0.44 -4.47 -4.32
N PHE A 138 0.40 -4.75 -5.31
CA PHE A 138 1.00 -6.06 -5.50
C PHE A 138 2.28 -6.00 -6.34
N VAL A 139 3.10 -7.04 -6.22
CA VAL A 139 4.31 -7.19 -7.02
C VAL A 139 4.25 -8.54 -7.74
N PRO A 140 4.04 -8.59 -9.07
CA PRO A 140 4.18 -9.83 -9.82
C PRO A 140 5.62 -10.34 -9.75
N THR A 141 5.83 -11.65 -9.60
CA THR A 141 7.19 -12.22 -9.57
C THR A 141 7.95 -11.85 -10.85
N GLY A 142 9.10 -11.21 -10.69
CA GLY A 142 9.92 -10.68 -11.79
C GLY A 142 9.37 -9.41 -12.44
N GLY A 143 8.29 -8.83 -11.93
CA GLY A 143 7.72 -7.56 -12.38
C GLY A 143 8.04 -6.39 -11.45
N ALA A 144 7.58 -5.20 -11.83
CA ALA A 144 7.64 -4.00 -10.99
C ALA A 144 6.43 -3.94 -10.03
N PRO A 145 6.54 -3.25 -8.87
CA PRO A 145 5.40 -2.96 -8.01
C PRO A 145 4.26 -2.26 -8.77
N GLN A 146 3.05 -2.66 -8.49
CA GLN A 146 1.83 -2.18 -9.12
C GLN A 146 0.89 -1.60 -8.07
N LEU A 147 0.39 -0.39 -8.30
CA LEU A 147 -0.71 0.21 -7.55
C LEU A 147 -1.84 0.52 -8.55
N VAL A 148 -2.88 -0.31 -8.56
CA VAL A 148 -3.95 -0.25 -9.57
C VAL A 148 -5.28 0.04 -8.91
N GLN A 149 -6.02 1.00 -9.48
CA GLN A 149 -7.30 1.43 -8.94
C GLN A 149 -8.47 0.98 -9.82
N LYS A 150 -9.55 0.52 -9.20
CA LYS A 150 -10.83 0.17 -9.84
C LYS A 150 -11.99 0.67 -9.01
N SER A 151 -12.99 1.25 -9.65
CA SER A 151 -14.17 1.79 -8.96
C SER A 151 -15.39 0.91 -9.20
N PHE A 152 -16.28 0.89 -8.21
CA PHE A 152 -17.63 0.37 -8.35
C PHE A 152 -18.61 1.21 -7.53
N ALA A 153 -19.90 1.06 -7.81
CA ALA A 153 -20.95 1.69 -7.01
C ALA A 153 -21.99 0.65 -6.58
N THR A 154 -22.62 0.91 -5.44
CA THR A 154 -23.76 0.11 -4.99
C THR A 154 -24.98 0.33 -5.88
N ALA A 155 -25.85 -0.66 -5.94
CA ALA A 155 -27.09 -0.56 -6.69
C ALA A 155 -27.98 0.59 -6.16
N GLY A 156 -28.48 1.39 -7.07
CA GLY A 156 -29.34 2.55 -6.74
C GLY A 156 -28.55 3.84 -6.42
N TYR A 157 -27.23 3.77 -6.29
CA TYR A 157 -26.42 4.97 -6.08
C TYR A 157 -26.38 5.81 -7.37
N ALA A 158 -26.91 7.02 -7.29
CA ALA A 158 -27.08 7.94 -8.43
C ALA A 158 -26.35 9.28 -8.24
N ALA A 159 -25.29 9.33 -7.43
CA ALA A 159 -24.52 10.55 -7.26
C ALA A 159 -23.77 10.93 -8.54
N ARG A 160 -23.45 12.20 -8.67
CA ARG A 160 -22.68 12.71 -9.80
C ARG A 160 -21.28 12.09 -9.80
N LEU A 161 -20.93 11.48 -10.92
CA LEU A 161 -19.55 11.04 -11.15
C LEU A 161 -18.65 12.29 -11.14
N GLY A 162 -17.56 12.23 -10.32
CA GLY A 162 -16.60 13.33 -10.22
C GLY A 162 -16.86 14.32 -9.08
N GLU A 163 -17.90 14.15 -8.27
CA GLU A 163 -18.06 14.94 -7.05
C GLU A 163 -16.92 14.61 -6.07
N VAL A 164 -16.14 15.65 -5.74
CA VAL A 164 -15.02 15.53 -4.79
C VAL A 164 -15.55 15.97 -3.42
N PRO A 165 -15.33 15.19 -2.35
CA PRO A 165 -15.75 15.60 -1.02
C PRO A 165 -15.02 16.88 -0.59
N ASP A 166 -15.77 17.79 0.02
CA ASP A 166 -15.21 18.99 0.64
C ASP A 166 -14.60 18.59 2.00
N LEU A 167 -13.28 18.38 2.00
CA LEU A 167 -12.53 17.96 3.17
C LEU A 167 -11.94 19.18 3.88
N ALA A 168 -12.25 19.32 5.15
CA ALA A 168 -11.57 20.27 6.03
C ALA A 168 -10.36 19.61 6.71
N ALA A 169 -9.29 20.38 6.92
CA ALA A 169 -8.13 19.92 7.69
C ALA A 169 -8.56 19.46 9.08
N ASP A 170 -8.06 18.32 9.49
CA ASP A 170 -8.44 17.68 10.73
C ASP A 170 -7.52 18.09 11.89
N ARG A 171 -7.90 17.69 13.12
CA ARG A 171 -7.03 17.86 14.29
C ARG A 171 -5.81 16.96 14.16
N ALA A 172 -4.69 17.42 14.72
CA ALA A 172 -3.44 16.66 14.73
C ALA A 172 -3.44 15.47 15.71
N ASP A 173 -4.54 15.25 16.46
CA ASP A 173 -4.69 14.14 17.41
C ASP A 173 -6.03 13.42 17.23
N LYS A 174 -5.99 12.10 17.35
CA LYS A 174 -7.17 11.21 17.34
C LYS A 174 -7.05 10.20 18.47
N THR A 175 -8.18 9.85 19.10
CA THR A 175 -8.23 8.74 20.05
C THR A 175 -8.99 7.57 19.46
N VAL A 176 -8.32 6.43 19.35
CA VAL A 176 -8.86 5.17 18.81
C VAL A 176 -8.50 4.03 19.75
N LEU A 177 -9.46 3.23 20.16
CA LEU A 177 -9.25 2.07 21.05
C LEU A 177 -8.38 2.39 22.28
N GLY A 178 -8.61 3.55 22.91
CA GLY A 178 -7.87 3.99 24.09
C GLY A 178 -6.43 4.47 23.82
N VAL A 179 -6.02 4.57 22.57
CA VAL A 179 -4.74 5.13 22.15
C VAL A 179 -4.96 6.51 21.54
N ARG A 180 -4.26 7.51 22.06
CA ARG A 180 -4.17 8.83 21.44
C ARG A 180 -3.04 8.81 20.42
N VAL A 181 -3.36 9.06 19.16
CA VAL A 181 -2.44 9.13 18.03
C VAL A 181 -2.28 10.60 17.64
N ASN A 182 -1.10 11.14 17.83
CA ASN A 182 -0.74 12.49 17.42
C ASN A 182 -0.04 12.44 16.07
N LEU A 183 -0.52 13.21 15.11
CA LEU A 183 0.10 13.38 13.80
C LEU A 183 0.97 14.64 13.81
N THR A 184 2.24 14.47 13.50
CA THR A 184 3.12 15.55 13.09
C THR A 184 3.41 15.40 11.61
N ALA A 185 2.68 16.13 10.79
CA ALA A 185 3.00 16.28 9.38
C ALA A 185 3.63 17.67 9.21
N PRO A 186 4.84 17.79 8.65
CA PRO A 186 5.34 19.08 8.22
C PRO A 186 4.37 19.65 7.18
N ASP A 187 4.44 20.94 6.89
CA ASP A 187 3.69 21.53 5.78
C ASP A 187 3.94 20.69 4.52
N ALA A 188 2.98 19.84 4.20
CA ALA A 188 3.11 18.87 3.13
C ALA A 188 3.16 19.63 1.79
N VAL A 189 4.22 19.38 1.00
CA VAL A 189 4.49 20.06 -0.27
C VAL A 189 4.41 19.05 -1.42
N ALA A 190 3.60 19.36 -2.42
CA ALA A 190 3.42 18.51 -3.59
C ALA A 190 4.76 18.20 -4.30
N GLY A 191 4.93 16.95 -4.69
CA GLY A 191 6.10 16.46 -5.40
C GLY A 191 7.37 16.31 -4.56
N ARG A 192 7.33 16.59 -3.26
CA ARG A 192 8.44 16.35 -2.34
C ARG A 192 8.23 15.08 -1.52
N GLU A 193 9.32 14.43 -1.22
CA GLU A 193 9.38 13.38 -0.23
C GLU A 193 9.38 14.00 1.17
N GLN A 194 8.56 13.46 2.06
CA GLN A 194 8.38 14.01 3.40
C GLN A 194 8.19 12.92 4.43
N LEU A 195 8.59 13.22 5.64
CA LEU A 195 8.39 12.34 6.79
C LEU A 195 7.06 12.69 7.46
N ILE A 196 6.27 11.68 7.74
CA ILE A 196 4.99 11.76 8.45
C ILE A 196 5.17 10.98 9.73
N THR A 197 5.07 11.68 10.86
CA THR A 197 5.37 11.10 12.18
C THR A 197 4.09 10.96 12.99
N PHE A 198 3.90 9.77 13.54
CA PHE A 198 2.84 9.49 14.52
C PHE A 198 3.48 9.22 15.88
N GLU A 199 2.99 9.89 16.92
CA GLU A 199 3.29 9.61 18.32
C GLU A 199 2.07 8.98 18.97
N LEU A 200 2.27 7.84 19.63
CA LEU A 200 1.18 7.07 20.25
C LEU A 200 1.32 7.12 21.77
N ARG A 201 0.22 7.49 22.44
CA ARG A 201 0.13 7.59 23.90
C ARG A 201 -1.14 6.93 24.40
N ASP A 202 -1.11 6.41 25.59
CA ASP A 202 -2.31 5.92 26.26
C ASP A 202 -3.25 7.10 26.55
N ALA A 203 -4.51 7.01 26.13
CA ALA A 203 -5.44 8.12 26.18
C ALA A 203 -5.87 8.48 27.62
N ALA A 204 -5.78 7.55 28.58
CA ALA A 204 -6.19 7.76 29.95
C ALA A 204 -5.04 8.28 30.82
N THR A 205 -3.82 7.76 30.62
CA THR A 205 -2.67 8.02 31.49
C THR A 205 -1.64 8.97 30.91
N ASP A 206 -1.75 9.23 29.59
CA ASP A 206 -0.76 9.97 28.81
C ASP A 206 0.62 9.30 28.73
N ALA A 207 0.74 8.06 29.15
CA ALA A 207 1.97 7.30 29.04
C ALA A 207 2.31 6.98 27.56
N PRO A 208 3.60 7.00 27.18
CA PRO A 208 4.01 6.59 25.85
C PRO A 208 3.67 5.12 25.61
N ILE A 209 3.23 4.79 24.38
CA ILE A 209 3.00 3.41 23.95
C ILE A 209 4.30 2.85 23.39
N GLU A 210 4.86 1.86 24.07
CA GLU A 210 6.11 1.20 23.66
C GLU A 210 5.90 -0.30 23.36
N ASP A 211 4.63 -0.74 23.36
CA ASP A 211 4.18 -2.12 23.18
C ASP A 211 3.40 -2.34 21.88
N LEU A 212 3.73 -1.59 20.81
CA LEU A 212 3.20 -1.86 19.48
C LEU A 212 3.71 -3.20 18.97
N GLU A 213 2.80 -3.94 18.36
CA GLU A 213 3.07 -5.24 17.75
C GLU A 213 3.26 -5.08 16.23
N PRO A 214 4.08 -5.94 15.59
CA PRO A 214 4.13 -5.99 14.14
C PRO A 214 2.74 -6.32 13.57
N PHE A 215 2.28 -5.50 12.63
CA PHE A 215 1.06 -5.72 11.86
C PHE A 215 1.47 -5.98 10.40
N LEU A 216 1.18 -7.17 9.88
CA LEU A 216 1.58 -7.58 8.53
C LEU A 216 3.07 -7.33 8.27
N GLY A 217 3.93 -7.73 9.21
CA GLY A 217 5.37 -7.59 9.04
C GLY A 217 5.91 -6.14 9.01
N ALA A 218 5.16 -5.17 9.54
CA ALA A 218 5.61 -3.79 9.73
C ALA A 218 5.10 -3.23 11.06
N THR A 219 5.74 -2.19 11.61
CA THR A 219 5.25 -1.51 12.82
C THR A 219 3.96 -0.74 12.58
N GLY A 220 3.59 -0.52 11.32
CA GLY A 220 2.33 0.11 10.91
C GLY A 220 2.19 0.20 9.40
N HIS A 221 1.01 0.58 8.95
CA HIS A 221 0.70 0.82 7.54
C HIS A 221 0.04 2.18 7.38
N LEU A 222 0.32 2.87 6.30
CA LEU A 222 -0.24 4.18 6.00
C LEU A 222 -0.75 4.22 4.56
N LEU A 223 -2.05 4.38 4.38
CA LEU A 223 -2.63 4.77 3.11
C LEU A 223 -2.88 6.28 3.10
N LEU A 224 -2.48 6.93 2.03
CA LEU A 224 -2.76 8.34 1.77
C LEU A 224 -3.51 8.44 0.45
N ALA A 225 -4.56 9.24 0.41
CA ALA A 225 -5.33 9.46 -0.81
C ALA A 225 -5.76 10.92 -0.93
N SER A 226 -5.60 11.51 -2.12
CA SER A 226 -6.18 12.82 -2.43
C SER A 226 -7.69 12.78 -2.35
N ALA A 227 -8.34 13.92 -2.12
CA ALA A 227 -9.79 14.03 -2.01
C ALA A 227 -10.54 13.46 -3.23
N ASP A 228 -9.93 13.52 -4.40
CA ASP A 228 -10.45 12.95 -5.65
C ASP A 228 -10.11 11.46 -5.86
N LEU A 229 -9.30 10.87 -4.98
CA LEU A 229 -8.77 9.50 -5.08
C LEU A 229 -7.89 9.24 -6.32
N GLU A 230 -7.37 10.29 -6.97
CA GLU A 230 -6.50 10.12 -8.14
C GLU A 230 -5.01 9.97 -7.77
N ASP A 231 -4.59 10.56 -6.65
CA ASP A 231 -3.24 10.37 -6.10
C ASP A 231 -3.32 9.56 -4.82
N VAL A 232 -2.76 8.36 -4.87
CA VAL A 232 -2.77 7.41 -3.75
C VAL A 232 -1.37 6.91 -3.51
N ALA A 233 -0.98 6.85 -2.24
CA ALA A 233 0.28 6.28 -1.81
C ALA A 233 0.05 5.30 -0.65
N HIS A 234 0.70 4.13 -0.73
CA HIS A 234 0.80 3.18 0.37
C HIS A 234 2.23 3.23 0.91
N SER A 235 2.38 3.44 2.20
CA SER A 235 3.67 3.62 2.84
C SER A 235 3.82 2.77 4.10
N HIS A 236 5.08 2.48 4.43
CA HIS A 236 5.48 1.71 5.61
C HIS A 236 6.50 2.51 6.42
N PRO A 237 6.67 2.19 7.72
CA PRO A 237 7.65 2.86 8.57
C PRO A 237 9.07 2.76 8.00
N VAL A 238 9.83 3.85 8.13
CA VAL A 238 11.24 3.91 7.69
C VAL A 238 12.18 3.15 8.63
N ALA A 239 11.75 2.86 9.85
CA ALA A 239 12.53 2.07 10.82
C ALA A 239 12.34 0.57 10.62
N ALA A 240 13.37 -0.19 10.95
CA ALA A 240 13.30 -1.65 10.98
C ALA A 240 12.24 -2.14 11.99
N ILE A 241 11.67 -3.32 11.70
CA ILE A 241 10.69 -3.98 12.57
C ILE A 241 11.33 -4.30 13.91
N SER A 242 10.64 -3.97 14.99
CA SER A 242 10.98 -4.35 16.35
C SER A 242 9.82 -5.13 16.98
N ALA A 243 10.13 -6.09 17.84
CA ALA A 243 9.12 -6.84 18.60
C ALA A 243 8.31 -5.93 19.56
N HIS A 244 8.93 -4.83 19.98
CA HIS A 244 8.33 -3.77 20.77
C HIS A 244 8.71 -2.46 20.11
N ALA A 245 7.73 -1.75 19.58
CA ALA A 245 7.93 -0.51 18.86
C ALA A 245 7.00 0.59 19.41
N GLY A 246 7.36 1.81 19.16
CA GLY A 246 6.72 3.02 19.63
C GLY A 246 7.64 3.83 20.54
N PRO A 247 7.16 4.90 21.14
CA PRO A 247 5.87 5.56 20.88
C PRO A 247 5.82 6.29 19.54
N THR A 248 6.94 6.41 18.84
CA THR A 248 7.06 7.18 17.60
C THR A 248 7.22 6.26 16.40
N VAL A 249 6.34 6.42 15.41
CA VAL A 249 6.39 5.71 14.13
C VAL A 249 6.48 6.72 13.00
N VAL A 250 7.51 6.60 12.16
CA VAL A 250 7.81 7.53 11.07
C VAL A 250 7.61 6.83 9.73
N PHE A 251 6.79 7.44 8.89
CA PHE A 251 6.57 7.02 7.50
C PHE A 251 7.22 8.02 6.56
N GLN A 252 7.55 7.57 5.35
CA GLN A 252 8.04 8.42 4.28
C GLN A 252 7.08 8.32 3.10
N ALA A 253 6.59 9.46 2.61
CA ALA A 253 5.68 9.50 1.48
C ALA A 253 5.98 10.69 0.56
N ARG A 254 5.65 10.51 -0.71
CA ARG A 254 5.64 11.57 -1.71
C ARG A 254 4.22 11.75 -2.22
N LEU A 255 3.64 12.91 -1.95
CA LEU A 255 2.31 13.31 -2.42
C LEU A 255 2.47 14.16 -3.67
N SER A 256 1.88 13.75 -4.78
CA SER A 256 2.21 14.31 -6.10
C SER A 256 1.41 15.56 -6.42
N ARG A 257 0.27 15.78 -5.78
CA ARG A 257 -0.71 16.83 -6.12
C ARG A 257 -0.98 17.77 -4.94
N VAL A 258 -1.32 18.99 -5.25
CA VAL A 258 -1.86 19.97 -4.31
C VAL A 258 -3.31 19.60 -3.98
N GLY A 259 -3.73 19.83 -2.75
CA GLY A 259 -5.11 19.61 -2.30
C GLY A 259 -5.20 18.95 -0.94
N MET A 260 -6.40 18.52 -0.58
CA MET A 260 -6.63 17.79 0.66
C MET A 260 -6.37 16.30 0.47
N TYR A 261 -5.68 15.70 1.45
CA TYR A 261 -5.43 14.26 1.50
C TYR A 261 -6.02 13.67 2.77
N ARG A 262 -6.65 12.52 2.61
CA ARG A 262 -7.05 11.65 3.70
C ARG A 262 -5.95 10.63 3.94
N MET A 263 -5.57 10.44 5.20
CA MET A 263 -4.60 9.46 5.66
C MET A 263 -5.28 8.47 6.60
N TRP A 264 -4.96 7.17 6.45
CA TRP A 264 -5.36 6.12 7.39
C TRP A 264 -4.09 5.42 7.86
N ALA A 265 -3.73 5.71 9.12
CA ALA A 265 -2.60 5.07 9.78
C ALA A 265 -3.11 3.89 10.62
N GLN A 266 -2.52 2.71 10.39
CA GLN A 266 -2.85 1.48 11.09
C GLN A 266 -1.69 1.04 11.96
N PHE A 267 -2.00 0.67 13.21
CA PHE A 267 -1.05 0.12 14.17
C PHE A 267 -1.71 -1.06 14.89
N GLN A 268 -0.92 -2.02 15.35
CA GLN A 268 -1.42 -3.14 16.14
C GLN A 268 -0.91 -3.04 17.57
N ARG A 269 -1.82 -3.27 18.52
CA ARG A 269 -1.51 -3.35 19.94
C ARG A 269 -2.45 -4.34 20.61
N ARG A 270 -1.91 -5.26 21.41
CA ARG A 270 -2.69 -6.28 22.16
C ARG A 270 -3.61 -7.11 21.27
N GLY A 271 -3.14 -7.45 20.07
CA GLY A 271 -3.88 -8.21 19.09
C GLY A 271 -4.98 -7.43 18.34
N GLU A 272 -5.18 -6.13 18.64
CA GLU A 272 -6.17 -5.30 17.97
C GLU A 272 -5.51 -4.29 17.02
N VAL A 273 -6.09 -4.13 15.83
CA VAL A 273 -5.64 -3.13 14.84
C VAL A 273 -6.45 -1.86 15.02
N LEU A 274 -5.77 -0.79 15.41
CA LEU A 274 -6.34 0.55 15.44
C LEU A 274 -6.09 1.28 14.10
N THR A 275 -7.09 1.99 13.61
CA THR A 275 -6.98 2.82 12.39
C THR A 275 -7.29 4.27 12.76
N ALA A 276 -6.29 5.14 12.70
CA ALA A 276 -6.44 6.56 12.92
C ALA A 276 -6.50 7.31 11.58
N ALA A 277 -7.57 8.07 11.36
CA ALA A 277 -7.82 8.79 10.13
C ALA A 277 -7.61 10.30 10.30
N PHE A 278 -6.81 10.90 9.43
CA PHE A 278 -6.48 12.33 9.43
C PHE A 278 -6.73 12.94 8.06
N THR A 279 -6.98 14.24 8.04
CA THR A 279 -7.10 15.02 6.80
C THR A 279 -6.11 16.17 6.83
N VAL A 280 -5.21 16.20 5.87
CA VAL A 280 -4.12 17.19 5.82
C VAL A 280 -4.09 17.93 4.48
N PRO A 281 -3.75 19.24 4.48
CA PRO A 281 -3.52 19.97 3.26
C PRO A 281 -2.13 19.67 2.69
N VAL A 282 -2.05 19.52 1.37
CA VAL A 282 -0.81 19.51 0.61
C VAL A 282 -0.75 20.78 -0.21
N ARG A 283 0.30 21.57 -0.02
CA ARG A 283 0.45 22.89 -0.63
C ARG A 283 1.35 22.85 -1.85
N GLU A 284 1.26 23.89 -2.65
CA GLU A 284 2.22 24.17 -3.72
C GLU A 284 3.59 24.51 -3.13
N ARG A 285 4.64 24.36 -3.94
CA ARG A 285 6.03 24.62 -3.56
C ARG A 285 6.33 26.11 -3.39
#